data_4a7b67951a4b8408d746dae0892dc779
#
_entry.id   4a7b67951a4b8408d746dae0892dc779
#
_cell.length_a   1.000
_cell.length_b   1.000
_cell.length_c   1.000
_cell.angle_alpha   90.00
_cell.angle_beta   90.00
_cell.angle_gamma   90.00
#
_symmetry.space_group_name_H-M   'P 1'
#
loop_
_entity.id
_entity.type
_entity.pdbx_description
1 polymer ?
#
loop_
_entity_poly.entity_id
_entity_poly.type
_entity_poly.pdbx_seq_one_letter_code
_entity_poly.pdbx_strand_id
1 'polypeptide(L)'
;MATEETIQTVIEDLSLIEKDLTIPKNVRYRIKTAMDLLLSNDPNVRLKVDKSLEELGDVADDPNIPPYTRMQIWSIVSQLERK
;
A
#
# COMPACT_ATOMS: atom_id res chain seq x y z
N MET A 1 -8.62 -10.22 -9.37
CA MET A 1 -8.48 -10.10 -7.92
C MET A 1 -7.06 -10.45 -7.49
N ALA A 2 -6.52 -9.74 -6.51
CA ALA A 2 -5.17 -10.03 -6.04
C ALA A 2 -5.08 -11.41 -5.39
N THR A 3 -4.06 -12.17 -5.74
CA THR A 3 -3.78 -13.46 -5.14
C THR A 3 -3.00 -13.26 -3.83
N GLU A 4 -2.88 -14.31 -3.04
CA GLU A 4 -2.07 -14.28 -1.82
C GLU A 4 -0.61 -13.93 -2.12
N GLU A 5 -0.08 -14.47 -3.22
CA GLU A 5 1.26 -14.14 -3.69
C GLU A 5 1.42 -12.67 -4.01
N THR A 6 0.44 -12.11 -4.71
CA THR A 6 0.44 -10.68 -5.05
C THR A 6 0.41 -9.83 -3.78
N ILE A 7 -0.45 -10.22 -2.82
CA ILE A 7 -0.56 -9.51 -1.55
C ILE A 7 0.76 -9.54 -0.78
N GLN A 8 1.42 -10.71 -0.76
CA GLN A 8 2.70 -10.84 -0.09
C GLN A 8 3.77 -9.95 -0.71
N THR A 9 3.85 -9.91 -2.05
CA THR A 9 4.77 -9.05 -2.77
C THR A 9 4.51 -7.58 -2.47
N VAL A 10 3.23 -7.19 -2.46
CA VAL A 10 2.83 -5.82 -2.14
C VAL A 10 3.24 -5.44 -0.73
N ILE A 11 3.06 -6.34 0.23
CA ILE A 11 3.45 -6.09 1.63
C ILE A 11 4.96 -5.86 1.72
N GLU A 12 5.76 -6.65 1.00
CA GLU A 12 7.21 -6.48 0.98
C GLU A 12 7.59 -5.12 0.41
N ASP A 13 6.96 -4.72 -0.69
CA ASP A 13 7.22 -3.42 -1.32
C ASP A 13 6.83 -2.27 -0.40
N LEU A 14 5.66 -2.37 0.24
CA LEU A 14 5.20 -1.35 1.18
C LEU A 14 6.13 -1.26 2.39
N SER A 15 6.65 -2.40 2.85
CA SER A 15 7.60 -2.41 3.97
C SER A 15 8.84 -1.60 3.67
N LEU A 16 9.34 -1.66 2.44
CA LEU A 16 10.52 -0.87 2.03
C LEU A 16 10.22 0.63 2.09
N ILE A 17 9.03 1.04 1.65
CA ILE A 17 8.62 2.45 1.70
C ILE A 17 8.46 2.90 3.15
N GLU A 18 7.84 2.07 3.98
CA GLU A 18 7.59 2.39 5.39
C GLU A 18 8.90 2.60 6.16
N LYS A 19 9.96 1.92 5.77
CA LYS A 19 11.28 2.04 6.42
C LYS A 19 12.11 3.20 5.90
N ASP A 20 11.67 3.87 4.85
CA ASP A 20 12.42 4.96 4.24
C ASP A 20 12.25 6.24 5.07
N LEU A 21 13.30 6.61 5.79
CA LEU A 21 13.27 7.77 6.68
C LEU A 21 13.24 9.11 5.95
N THR A 22 13.43 9.12 4.62
CA THR A 22 13.28 10.34 3.83
C THR A 22 11.82 10.70 3.56
N ILE A 23 10.90 9.77 3.84
CA ILE A 23 9.48 9.98 3.66
C ILE A 23 8.87 10.49 4.97
N PRO A 24 7.96 11.49 4.93
CA PRO A 24 7.35 12.02 6.16
C PRO A 24 6.72 10.94 7.03
N LYS A 25 6.83 11.11 8.33
CA LYS A 25 6.35 10.14 9.31
C LYS A 25 4.86 9.83 9.15
N ASN A 26 4.04 10.85 8.90
CA ASN A 26 2.60 10.65 8.73
C ASN A 26 2.29 9.80 7.50
N VAL A 27 3.06 9.95 6.43
CA VAL A 27 2.92 9.12 5.22
C VAL A 27 3.31 7.69 5.53
N ARG A 28 4.45 7.49 6.21
CA ARG A 28 4.89 6.14 6.59
C ARG A 28 3.88 5.43 7.48
N TYR A 29 3.25 6.18 8.38
CA TYR A 29 2.18 5.64 9.23
C TYR A 29 1.00 5.13 8.39
N ARG A 30 0.60 5.87 7.38
CA ARG A 30 -0.48 5.47 6.49
C ARG A 30 -0.13 4.25 5.66
N ILE A 31 1.13 4.14 5.24
CA ILE A 31 1.62 2.94 4.55
C ILE A 31 1.51 1.73 5.49
N LYS A 32 1.90 1.89 6.74
CA LYS A 32 1.77 0.83 7.73
C LYS A 32 0.31 0.42 7.93
N THR A 33 -0.60 1.40 7.93
CA THR A 33 -2.04 1.11 8.04
C THR A 33 -2.52 0.24 6.88
N ALA A 34 -2.08 0.54 5.66
CA ALA A 34 -2.42 -0.27 4.50
C ALA A 34 -1.87 -1.70 4.62
N MET A 35 -0.63 -1.82 5.11
CA MET A 35 -0.04 -3.15 5.36
C MET A 35 -0.84 -3.94 6.39
N ASP A 36 -1.22 -3.30 7.49
CA ASP A 36 -1.99 -3.94 8.54
C ASP A 36 -3.35 -4.42 8.03
N LEU A 37 -3.98 -3.63 7.17
CA LEU A 37 -5.23 -4.04 6.53
C LEU A 37 -5.05 -5.31 5.70
N LEU A 38 -3.97 -5.38 4.93
CA LEU A 38 -3.69 -6.56 4.10
C LEU A 38 -3.31 -7.78 4.93
N LEU A 39 -2.69 -7.56 6.09
CA LEU A 39 -2.28 -8.63 7.00
C LEU A 39 -3.40 -9.07 7.94
N SER A 40 -4.53 -8.38 7.95
CA SER A 40 -5.62 -8.71 8.86
C SER A 40 -6.19 -10.09 8.57
N ASN A 41 -6.81 -10.71 9.60
CA ASN A 41 -7.42 -12.03 9.48
C ASN A 41 -8.85 -11.98 8.94
N ASP A 42 -9.25 -10.86 8.34
CA ASP A 42 -10.58 -10.73 7.76
C ASP A 42 -10.74 -11.76 6.64
N PRO A 43 -11.76 -12.64 6.72
CA PRO A 43 -11.99 -13.63 5.66
C PRO A 43 -12.40 -13.00 4.34
N ASN A 44 -12.87 -11.77 4.34
CA ASN A 44 -13.24 -11.07 3.12
C ASN A 44 -12.00 -10.39 2.52
N VAL A 45 -11.28 -11.12 1.69
CA VAL A 45 -10.05 -10.66 1.05
C VAL A 45 -10.32 -9.41 0.20
N ARG A 46 -11.44 -9.40 -0.53
CA ARG A 46 -11.79 -8.26 -1.38
C ARG A 46 -11.95 -6.98 -0.57
N LEU A 47 -12.61 -7.09 0.58
CA LEU A 47 -12.83 -5.92 1.44
C LEU A 47 -11.52 -5.34 1.95
N LYS A 48 -10.61 -6.18 2.42
CA LYS A 48 -9.33 -5.67 2.91
C LYS A 48 -8.46 -5.11 1.79
N VAL A 49 -8.52 -5.68 0.60
CA VAL A 49 -7.83 -5.12 -0.57
C VAL A 49 -8.41 -3.75 -0.93
N ASP A 50 -9.73 -3.63 -0.98
CA ASP A 50 -10.39 -2.37 -1.31
C ASP A 50 -10.04 -1.27 -0.31
N LYS A 51 -10.03 -1.59 0.97
CA LYS A 51 -9.65 -0.62 2.02
C LYS A 51 -8.19 -0.18 1.88
N SER A 52 -7.31 -1.13 1.57
CA SER A 52 -5.90 -0.82 1.35
C SER A 52 -5.70 0.06 0.13
N LEU A 53 -6.44 -0.20 -0.94
CA LEU A 53 -6.39 0.62 -2.16
C LEU A 53 -6.81 2.05 -1.87
N GLU A 54 -7.86 2.24 -1.07
CA GLU A 54 -8.33 3.56 -0.69
C GLU A 54 -7.24 4.32 0.08
N GLU A 55 -6.61 3.67 1.04
CA GLU A 55 -5.54 4.27 1.83
C GLU A 55 -4.34 4.63 0.96
N LEU A 56 -3.93 3.73 0.07
CA LEU A 56 -2.79 3.95 -0.81
C LEU A 56 -3.06 5.05 -1.84
N GLY A 57 -4.30 5.15 -2.33
CA GLY A 57 -4.69 6.23 -3.23
C GLY A 57 -4.54 7.60 -2.57
N ASP A 58 -4.96 7.70 -1.32
CA ASP A 58 -4.82 8.94 -0.56
C ASP A 58 -3.35 9.30 -0.34
N VAL A 59 -2.52 8.31 -0.04
CA VAL A 59 -1.08 8.52 0.12
C VAL A 59 -0.45 9.01 -1.18
N ALA A 60 -0.83 8.42 -2.30
CA ALA A 60 -0.29 8.80 -3.61
C ALA A 60 -0.62 10.26 -3.97
N ASP A 61 -1.71 10.79 -3.43
CA ASP A 61 -2.11 12.17 -3.67
C ASP A 61 -1.42 13.17 -2.73
N ASP A 62 -0.64 12.70 -1.77
CA ASP A 62 0.06 13.57 -0.82
C ASP A 62 1.14 14.37 -1.56
N PRO A 63 1.11 15.71 -1.50
CA PRO A 63 2.11 16.53 -2.20
C PRO A 63 3.51 16.46 -1.60
N ASN A 64 3.65 15.88 -0.40
CA ASN A 64 4.92 15.82 0.32
C ASN A 64 5.75 14.58 0.01
N ILE A 65 5.24 13.67 -0.83
CA ILE A 65 6.02 12.48 -1.20
C ILE A 65 6.82 12.74 -2.47
N PRO A 66 8.04 12.15 -2.59
CA PRO A 66 8.82 12.28 -3.81
C PRO A 66 8.10 11.65 -5.02
N PRO A 67 8.31 12.17 -6.24
CA PRO A 67 7.72 11.56 -7.43
C PRO A 67 8.04 10.09 -7.60
N TYR A 68 9.25 9.68 -7.24
CA TYR A 68 9.67 8.27 -7.30
C TYR A 68 8.78 7.41 -6.41
N THR A 69 8.53 7.86 -5.19
CA THR A 69 7.69 7.14 -4.24
C THR A 69 6.24 7.06 -4.74
N ARG A 70 5.75 8.15 -5.33
CA ARG A 70 4.40 8.16 -5.90
C ARG A 70 4.26 7.11 -7.00
N MET A 71 5.27 6.99 -7.85
CA MET A 71 5.27 5.97 -8.91
C MET A 71 5.26 4.56 -8.33
N GLN A 72 6.02 4.34 -7.26
CA GLN A 72 6.04 3.04 -6.57
C GLN A 72 4.66 2.70 -6.02
N ILE A 73 4.00 3.66 -5.39
CA ILE A 73 2.66 3.44 -4.82
C ILE A 73 1.66 3.13 -5.92
N TRP A 74 1.69 3.86 -7.04
CA TRP A 74 0.79 3.57 -8.15
C TRP A 74 1.04 2.21 -8.76
N SER A 75 2.30 1.77 -8.81
CA SER A 75 2.63 0.41 -9.26
C SER A 75 2.02 -0.64 -8.33
N ILE A 76 2.10 -0.41 -7.02
CA ILE A 76 1.51 -1.30 -6.02
C ILE A 76 -0.01 -1.34 -6.15
N VAL A 77 -0.65 -0.17 -6.31
CA VAL A 77 -2.10 -0.08 -6.53
C VAL A 77 -2.50 -0.88 -7.76
N SER A 78 -1.75 -0.73 -8.83
CA SER A 78 -2.01 -1.46 -10.08
C SER A 78 -1.95 -2.97 -9.87
N GLN A 79 -0.99 -3.45 -9.09
CA GLN A 79 -0.88 -4.88 -8.78
C GLN A 79 -2.08 -5.39 -7.98
N LEU A 80 -2.56 -4.60 -7.02
CA LEU A 80 -3.70 -4.98 -6.19
C LEU A 80 -5.02 -4.95 -6.98
N GLU A 81 -5.13 -4.08 -7.97
CA GLU A 81 -6.33 -3.96 -8.81
C GLU A 81 -6.39 -5.01 -9.91
N ARG A 82 -5.30 -5.71 -10.18
CA ARG A 82 -5.23 -6.68 -11.27
C ARG A 82 -6.19 -7.84 -10.99
N LYS A 83 -6.98 -8.16 -11.99
CA LYS A 83 -7.95 -9.27 -11.91
C LYS A 83 -7.36 -10.59 -12.36
#